data_2b18738d3ccf245cdd8909df85b37c00
#
_entry.id   2b18738d3ccf245cdd8909df85b37c00
#
_cell.length_a   1.000
_cell.length_b   1.000
_cell.length_c   1.000
_cell.angle_alpha   90.00
_cell.angle_beta   90.00
_cell.angle_gamma   90.00
#
_symmetry.space_group_name_H-M   'P 1'
#
loop_
_entity.id
_entity.type
_entity.pdbx_description
1 polymer ?
#
loop_
_entity_poly.entity_id
_entity_poly.type
_entity_poly.pdbx_seq_one_letter_code
_entity_poly.pdbx_strand_id
1 'polypeptide(L)'
;MPMLNNKRFVITGVSSERSIAHGIACVAHAEGAELILTYNNARFECRVRALAEELNAKVIRLDASDDASVEACAESVKAVWPDGMDGFVHSIAWAPREAIQGSFLEGISRDGFLAAMSISVYSFAALAKAFLPQMEGRRASMLTVSYLGAEKVLPNYNTMGVAK
;
A
#
# COMPACT_ATOMS: atom_id res chain seq x y z
N MET A 1 15.23 19.56 -13.13
CA MET A 1 14.52 19.75 -11.85
C MET A 1 13.82 18.43 -11.51
N PRO A 2 13.92 17.93 -10.29
CA PRO A 2 13.19 16.73 -9.87
C PRO A 2 11.68 16.94 -10.02
N MET A 3 10.97 15.96 -10.58
CA MET A 3 9.53 16.08 -10.89
C MET A 3 8.63 16.11 -9.65
N LEU A 4 9.10 15.55 -8.51
CA LEU A 4 8.35 15.45 -7.28
C LEU A 4 8.88 16.34 -6.15
N ASN A 5 9.64 17.37 -6.50
CA ASN A 5 10.22 18.28 -5.49
C ASN A 5 9.13 18.89 -4.62
N ASN A 6 9.31 18.82 -3.29
CA ASN A 6 8.35 19.26 -2.28
C ASN A 6 6.99 18.54 -2.30
N LYS A 7 6.90 17.36 -2.93
CA LYS A 7 5.72 16.50 -2.91
C LYS A 7 5.81 15.50 -1.77
N ARG A 8 4.68 15.14 -1.18
CA ARG A 8 4.54 14.29 0.00
C ARG A 8 3.70 13.06 -0.33
N PHE A 9 4.29 11.87 -0.21
CA PHE A 9 3.60 10.62 -0.54
C PHE A 9 3.71 9.58 0.56
N VAL A 10 2.59 8.91 0.83
CA VAL A 10 2.57 7.68 1.63
C VAL A 10 2.73 6.49 0.69
N ILE A 11 3.76 5.65 0.91
CA ILE A 11 3.97 4.42 0.15
C ILE A 11 3.65 3.23 1.04
N THR A 12 2.58 2.50 0.70
CA THR A 12 2.16 1.33 1.46
C THR A 12 2.71 0.03 0.88
N GLY A 13 2.79 -1.03 1.71
CA GLY A 13 3.18 -2.35 1.25
C GLY A 13 4.68 -2.58 1.09
N VAL A 14 5.52 -1.72 1.66
CA VAL A 14 6.96 -1.96 1.72
C VAL A 14 7.23 -3.12 2.68
N SER A 15 7.88 -4.18 2.19
CA SER A 15 8.20 -5.38 2.98
C SER A 15 9.67 -5.79 2.89
N SER A 16 10.34 -5.41 1.81
CA SER A 16 11.76 -5.67 1.57
C SER A 16 12.28 -4.75 0.46
N GLU A 17 13.59 -4.73 0.27
CA GLU A 17 14.27 -4.08 -0.87
C GLU A 17 13.78 -4.55 -2.24
N ARG A 18 13.21 -5.76 -2.32
CA ARG A 18 12.68 -6.36 -3.56
C ARG A 18 11.21 -6.04 -3.80
N SER A 19 10.54 -5.37 -2.88
CA SER A 19 9.12 -5.02 -3.07
C SER A 19 8.98 -3.91 -4.13
N ILE A 20 7.92 -4.00 -4.93
CA ILE A 20 7.58 -2.94 -5.90
C ILE A 20 7.44 -1.59 -5.19
N ALA A 21 6.82 -1.59 -4.02
CA ALA A 21 6.67 -0.40 -3.18
C ALA A 21 8.01 0.26 -2.85
N HIS A 22 9.06 -0.52 -2.54
CA HIS A 22 10.39 0.03 -2.27
C HIS A 22 11.00 0.65 -3.54
N GLY A 23 10.89 -0.02 -4.68
CA GLY A 23 11.34 0.53 -5.96
C GLY A 23 10.66 1.87 -6.30
N ILE A 24 9.34 1.96 -6.06
CA ILE A 24 8.59 3.22 -6.22
C ILE A 24 9.10 4.28 -5.25
N ALA A 25 9.34 3.92 -3.98
CA ALA A 25 9.85 4.84 -2.97
C ALA A 25 11.24 5.39 -3.34
N CYS A 26 12.15 4.54 -3.82
CA CYS A 26 13.48 4.97 -4.29
C CYS A 26 13.39 5.99 -5.42
N VAL A 27 12.56 5.74 -6.43
CA VAL A 27 12.40 6.68 -7.55
C VAL A 27 11.74 7.98 -7.09
N ALA A 28 10.70 7.91 -6.27
CA ALA A 28 10.03 9.10 -5.74
C ALA A 28 10.97 9.97 -4.90
N HIS A 29 11.81 9.34 -4.06
CA HIS A 29 12.85 10.03 -3.29
C HIS A 29 13.89 10.70 -4.20
N ALA A 30 14.40 10.00 -5.20
CA ALA A 30 15.35 10.54 -6.17
C ALA A 30 14.78 11.74 -6.95
N GLU A 31 13.46 11.76 -7.15
CA GLU A 31 12.72 12.87 -7.76
C GLU A 31 12.32 13.98 -6.76
N GLY A 32 12.82 13.91 -5.52
CA GLY A 32 12.70 14.98 -4.52
C GLY A 32 11.45 14.90 -3.64
N ALA A 33 10.74 13.79 -3.61
CA ALA A 33 9.58 13.62 -2.74
C ALA A 33 9.98 13.38 -1.28
N GLU A 34 9.18 13.92 -0.36
CA GLU A 34 9.15 13.51 1.05
C GLU A 34 8.26 12.27 1.19
N LEU A 35 8.73 11.26 1.92
CA LEU A 35 8.06 9.97 1.99
C LEU A 35 7.70 9.55 3.41
N ILE A 36 6.55 8.87 3.51
CA ILE A 36 6.20 8.01 4.63
C ILE A 36 6.06 6.60 4.08
N LEU A 37 6.76 5.63 4.70
CA LEU A 37 6.62 4.21 4.40
C LEU A 37 5.75 3.54 5.45
N THR A 38 4.98 2.52 5.07
CA THR A 38 4.17 1.79 6.04
C THR A 38 4.56 0.33 6.17
N TYR A 39 4.35 -0.23 7.37
CA TYR A 39 4.48 -1.66 7.66
C TYR A 39 3.23 -2.19 8.37
N ASN A 40 2.88 -3.46 8.16
CA ASN A 40 1.64 -4.03 8.71
C ASN A 40 1.79 -4.66 10.11
N ASN A 41 2.93 -5.26 10.41
CA ASN A 41 3.15 -5.89 11.72
C ASN A 41 4.62 -5.79 12.16
N ALA A 42 4.87 -6.03 13.44
CA ALA A 42 6.19 -5.89 14.07
C ALA A 42 7.32 -6.71 13.39
N ARG A 43 6.98 -7.82 12.72
CA ARG A 43 7.95 -8.65 11.98
C ARG A 43 8.67 -7.87 10.88
N PHE A 44 7.97 -6.91 10.25
CA PHE A 44 8.53 -6.12 9.15
C PHE A 44 9.10 -4.78 9.61
N GLU A 45 8.78 -4.34 10.83
CA GLU A 45 9.13 -3.00 11.32
C GLU A 45 10.62 -2.68 11.19
N CYS A 46 11.50 -3.50 11.77
CA CYS A 46 12.94 -3.24 11.74
C CYS A 46 13.48 -3.11 10.31
N ARG A 47 12.99 -3.98 9.40
CA ARG A 47 13.42 -3.95 8.01
C ARG A 47 12.93 -2.70 7.29
N VAL A 48 11.66 -2.33 7.47
CA VAL A 48 11.09 -1.13 6.82
C VAL A 48 11.74 0.13 7.36
N ARG A 49 12.09 0.17 8.66
CA ARG A 49 12.85 1.30 9.23
C ARG A 49 14.23 1.46 8.61
N ALA A 50 14.98 0.35 8.43
CA ALA A 50 16.28 0.41 7.76
C ALA A 50 16.17 0.96 6.32
N LEU A 51 15.18 0.49 5.54
CA LEU A 51 14.94 1.01 4.18
C LEU A 51 14.48 2.48 4.19
N ALA A 52 13.74 2.88 5.19
CA ALA A 52 13.29 4.27 5.34
C ALA A 52 14.43 5.23 5.70
N GLU A 53 15.40 4.79 6.49
CA GLU A 53 16.60 5.57 6.81
C GLU A 53 17.38 5.95 5.55
N GLU A 54 17.55 5.02 4.61
CA GLU A 54 18.22 5.26 3.33
C GLU A 54 17.49 6.33 2.47
N LEU A 55 16.19 6.47 2.65
CA LEU A 55 15.32 7.39 1.91
C LEU A 55 14.95 8.65 2.74
N ASN A 56 15.53 8.83 3.92
CA ASN A 56 15.14 9.88 4.87
C ASN A 56 13.61 9.94 5.08
N ALA A 57 12.94 8.77 5.05
CA ALA A 57 11.49 8.64 5.16
C ALA A 57 11.05 8.37 6.60
N LYS A 58 9.84 8.79 6.95
CA LYS A 58 9.17 8.37 8.19
C LYS A 58 8.54 7.00 8.02
N VAL A 59 8.29 6.31 9.15
CA VAL A 59 7.67 4.99 9.15
C VAL A 59 6.46 4.97 10.05
N ILE A 60 5.32 4.51 9.54
CA ILE A 60 4.05 4.42 10.26
C ILE A 60 3.49 3.01 10.14
N ARG A 61 2.87 2.49 11.21
CA ARG A 61 2.17 1.21 11.16
C ARG A 61 0.86 1.36 10.40
N LEU A 62 0.55 0.37 9.56
CA LEU A 62 -0.70 0.26 8.84
C LEU A 62 -1.06 -1.22 8.64
N ASP A 63 -2.08 -1.68 9.34
CA ASP A 63 -2.73 -2.97 9.07
C ASP A 63 -3.99 -2.71 8.23
N ALA A 64 -3.95 -3.09 6.96
CA ALA A 64 -5.02 -2.86 6.01
C ALA A 64 -6.26 -3.76 6.23
N SER A 65 -6.18 -4.71 7.16
CA SER A 65 -7.31 -5.56 7.57
C SER A 65 -8.13 -4.96 8.73
N ASP A 66 -7.70 -3.83 9.27
CA ASP A 66 -8.28 -3.20 10.46
C ASP A 66 -8.54 -1.70 10.20
N ASP A 67 -9.82 -1.32 10.15
CA ASP A 67 -10.23 0.07 9.90
C ASP A 67 -9.71 1.03 10.98
N ALA A 68 -9.60 0.59 12.23
CA ALA A 68 -9.03 1.41 13.31
C ALA A 68 -7.53 1.68 13.05
N SER A 69 -6.80 0.71 12.49
CA SER A 69 -5.40 0.90 12.07
C SER A 69 -5.28 1.86 10.87
N VAL A 70 -6.23 1.83 9.95
CA VAL A 70 -6.29 2.76 8.82
C VAL A 70 -6.50 4.20 9.31
N GLU A 71 -7.45 4.40 10.23
CA GLU A 71 -7.72 5.72 10.83
C GLU A 71 -6.52 6.24 11.63
N ALA A 72 -5.92 5.39 12.48
CA ALA A 72 -4.73 5.74 13.26
C ALA A 72 -3.51 6.08 12.36
N CYS A 73 -3.38 5.40 11.22
CA CYS A 73 -2.37 5.73 10.22
C CYS A 73 -2.62 7.12 9.64
N ALA A 74 -3.85 7.45 9.28
CA ALA A 74 -4.19 8.76 8.74
C ALA A 74 -3.91 9.91 9.74
N GLU A 75 -4.26 9.72 11.01
CA GLU A 75 -3.93 10.69 12.05
C GLU A 75 -2.42 10.85 12.25
N SER A 76 -1.66 9.75 12.18
CA SER A 76 -0.20 9.78 12.27
C SER A 76 0.42 10.53 11.07
N VAL A 77 -0.09 10.34 9.86
CA VAL A 77 0.32 11.07 8.67
C VAL A 77 0.05 12.56 8.82
N LYS A 78 -1.14 12.93 9.32
CA LYS A 78 -1.52 14.32 9.60
C LYS A 78 -0.60 14.98 10.63
N ALA A 79 -0.19 14.22 11.66
CA ALA A 79 0.76 14.73 12.65
C ALA A 79 2.16 15.02 12.05
N VAL A 80 2.59 14.22 11.07
CA VAL A 80 3.86 14.45 10.34
C VAL A 80 3.73 15.59 9.33
N TRP A 81 2.61 15.67 8.62
CA TRP A 81 2.35 16.67 7.57
C TRP A 81 1.04 17.43 7.84
N PRO A 82 1.01 18.37 8.77
CA PRO A 82 -0.21 19.11 9.11
C PRO A 82 -0.78 19.90 7.94
N ASP A 83 0.06 20.29 6.99
CA ASP A 83 -0.34 21.03 5.77
C ASP A 83 -0.80 20.12 4.64
N GLY A 84 -0.93 18.81 4.90
CA GLY A 84 -1.43 17.82 3.96
C GLY A 84 -0.36 17.12 3.12
N MET A 85 -0.85 16.22 2.24
CA MET A 85 -0.03 15.37 1.37
C MET A 85 -0.50 15.42 -0.08
N ASP A 86 0.36 14.99 -1.01
CA ASP A 86 0.09 15.01 -2.44
C ASP A 86 -0.36 13.66 -2.99
N GLY A 87 -0.48 12.63 -2.14
CA GLY A 87 -1.07 11.36 -2.53
C GLY A 87 -0.49 10.14 -1.84
N PHE A 88 -0.96 8.98 -2.28
CA PHE A 88 -0.44 7.72 -1.77
C PHE A 88 -0.37 6.64 -2.85
N VAL A 89 0.51 5.68 -2.62
CA VAL A 89 0.64 4.45 -3.41
C VAL A 89 0.15 3.28 -2.59
N HIS A 90 -0.88 2.61 -3.09
CA HIS A 90 -1.40 1.38 -2.53
C HIS A 90 -0.72 0.18 -3.21
N SER A 91 0.27 -0.39 -2.54
CA SER A 91 0.97 -1.61 -2.99
C SER A 91 0.73 -2.77 -2.02
N ILE A 92 -0.52 -2.91 -1.58
CA ILE A 92 -0.99 -3.96 -0.66
C ILE A 92 -1.74 -5.01 -1.45
N ALA A 93 -1.42 -6.28 -1.22
CA ALA A 93 -2.17 -7.41 -1.69
C ALA A 93 -1.92 -8.61 -0.79
N TRP A 94 -2.99 -9.32 -0.43
CA TRP A 94 -2.91 -10.54 0.35
C TRP A 94 -4.09 -11.46 0.06
N ALA A 95 -3.81 -12.75 0.01
CA ALA A 95 -4.81 -13.81 0.01
C ALA A 95 -4.24 -15.01 0.77
N PRO A 96 -5.07 -15.86 1.38
CA PRO A 96 -4.61 -17.11 1.97
C PRO A 96 -4.05 -18.03 0.88
N ARG A 97 -3.10 -18.87 1.28
CA ARG A 97 -2.31 -19.68 0.34
C ARG A 97 -3.18 -20.60 -0.53
N GLU A 98 -4.19 -21.20 0.04
CA GLU A 98 -5.15 -22.06 -0.65
C GLU A 98 -5.93 -21.35 -1.75
N ALA A 99 -6.20 -20.08 -1.58
CA ALA A 99 -6.91 -19.26 -2.55
C ALA A 99 -6.06 -18.85 -3.77
N ILE A 100 -4.75 -19.13 -3.73
CA ILE A 100 -3.78 -18.77 -4.78
C ILE A 100 -2.91 -19.97 -5.21
N GLN A 101 -3.33 -21.20 -4.93
CA GLN A 101 -2.62 -22.41 -5.35
C GLN A 101 -3.57 -23.38 -6.03
N GLY A 102 -3.04 -24.16 -6.99
CA GLY A 102 -3.79 -25.20 -7.68
C GLY A 102 -4.96 -24.66 -8.51
N SER A 103 -6.03 -25.45 -8.58
CA SER A 103 -7.26 -25.08 -9.29
C SER A 103 -8.02 -23.98 -8.55
N PHE A 104 -8.56 -23.01 -9.29
CA PHE A 104 -9.39 -21.96 -8.72
C PHE A 104 -10.62 -22.50 -7.98
N LEU A 105 -11.31 -23.48 -8.59
CA LEU A 105 -12.53 -24.04 -8.01
C LEU A 105 -12.28 -24.91 -6.78
N GLU A 106 -11.12 -25.55 -6.69
CA GLU A 106 -10.75 -26.34 -5.50
C GLU A 106 -10.27 -25.46 -4.34
N GLY A 107 -9.58 -24.35 -4.65
CA GLY A 107 -9.00 -23.46 -3.64
C GLY A 107 -9.92 -22.33 -3.18
N ILE A 108 -11.05 -22.10 -3.86
CA ILE A 108 -11.96 -21.03 -3.48
C ILE A 108 -12.75 -21.38 -2.22
N SER A 109 -12.73 -20.47 -1.24
CA SER A 109 -13.60 -20.49 -0.07
C SER A 109 -14.20 -19.10 0.16
N ARG A 110 -15.37 -19.03 0.81
CA ARG A 110 -16.00 -17.75 1.13
C ARG A 110 -15.07 -16.89 1.96
N ASP A 111 -14.48 -17.43 3.01
CA ASP A 111 -13.61 -16.67 3.92
C ASP A 111 -12.33 -16.24 3.24
N GLY A 112 -11.69 -17.10 2.44
CA GLY A 112 -10.50 -16.77 1.67
C GLY A 112 -10.77 -15.69 0.61
N PHE A 113 -11.91 -15.76 -0.06
CA PHE A 113 -12.35 -14.75 -1.02
C PHE A 113 -12.60 -13.40 -0.34
N LEU A 114 -13.38 -13.38 0.76
CA LEU A 114 -13.67 -12.16 1.50
C LEU A 114 -12.41 -11.53 2.09
N ALA A 115 -11.48 -12.32 2.62
CA ALA A 115 -10.20 -11.83 3.14
C ALA A 115 -9.34 -11.19 2.04
N ALA A 116 -9.26 -11.84 0.86
CA ALA A 116 -8.53 -11.28 -0.28
C ALA A 116 -9.13 -9.95 -0.76
N MET A 117 -10.47 -9.87 -0.87
CA MET A 117 -11.16 -8.64 -1.27
C MET A 117 -11.02 -7.54 -0.23
N SER A 118 -11.15 -7.86 1.06
CA SER A 118 -11.00 -6.90 2.15
C SER A 118 -9.61 -6.26 2.16
N ILE A 119 -8.54 -7.08 2.14
CA ILE A 119 -7.17 -6.59 2.27
C ILE A 119 -6.64 -6.00 0.97
N SER A 120 -7.01 -6.55 -0.19
CA SER A 120 -6.40 -6.15 -1.47
C SER A 120 -7.21 -5.13 -2.26
N VAL A 121 -8.51 -5.00 -1.99
CA VAL A 121 -9.42 -4.11 -2.74
C VAL A 121 -10.01 -3.03 -1.84
N TYR A 122 -10.75 -3.43 -0.82
CA TYR A 122 -11.42 -2.49 0.09
C TYR A 122 -10.43 -1.52 0.75
N SER A 123 -9.25 -2.00 1.13
CA SER A 123 -8.23 -1.18 1.79
C SER A 123 -7.78 0.04 0.95
N PHE A 124 -7.82 -0.03 -0.38
CA PHE A 124 -7.55 1.13 -1.23
C PHE A 124 -8.62 2.22 -1.03
N ALA A 125 -9.89 1.83 -1.04
CA ALA A 125 -11.00 2.77 -0.80
C ALA A 125 -11.01 3.30 0.64
N ALA A 126 -10.72 2.44 1.62
CA ALA A 126 -10.62 2.84 3.03
C ALA A 126 -9.50 3.88 3.25
N LEU A 127 -8.32 3.65 2.68
CA LEU A 127 -7.20 4.60 2.71
C LEU A 127 -7.54 5.90 1.97
N ALA A 128 -8.18 5.80 0.81
CA ALA A 128 -8.62 6.99 0.07
C ALA A 128 -9.57 7.84 0.91
N LYS A 129 -10.56 7.22 1.58
CA LYS A 129 -11.48 7.89 2.50
C LYS A 129 -10.75 8.55 3.67
N ALA A 130 -9.83 7.82 4.32
CA ALA A 130 -9.12 8.30 5.51
C ALA A 130 -8.13 9.45 5.18
N PHE A 131 -7.50 9.41 4.01
CA PHE A 131 -6.53 10.42 3.59
C PHE A 131 -7.14 11.62 2.85
N LEU A 132 -8.38 11.50 2.38
CA LEU A 132 -9.04 12.56 1.59
C LEU A 132 -8.93 13.96 2.22
N PRO A 133 -9.18 14.16 3.55
CA PRO A 133 -9.08 15.49 4.15
C PRO A 133 -7.68 16.10 4.08
N GLN A 134 -6.64 15.27 3.97
CA GLN A 134 -5.24 15.72 3.88
C GLN A 134 -4.80 16.00 2.44
N MET A 135 -5.61 15.62 1.46
CA MET A 135 -5.39 15.84 0.03
C MET A 135 -6.24 16.98 -0.53
N GLU A 136 -7.22 17.47 0.22
CA GLU A 136 -8.09 18.57 -0.22
C GLU A 136 -7.31 19.84 -0.54
N GLY A 137 -7.67 20.50 -1.63
CA GLY A 137 -7.00 21.72 -2.11
C GLY A 137 -5.63 21.49 -2.75
N ARG A 138 -5.16 20.24 -2.80
CA ARG A 138 -3.88 19.86 -3.43
C ARG A 138 -4.12 19.12 -4.75
N ARG A 139 -3.14 19.17 -5.66
CA ARG A 139 -3.15 18.28 -6.85
C ARG A 139 -2.65 16.89 -6.45
N ALA A 140 -3.48 16.20 -5.69
CA ALA A 140 -3.14 14.91 -5.15
C ALA A 140 -3.44 13.77 -6.14
N SER A 141 -2.71 12.67 -5.99
CA SER A 141 -2.85 11.45 -6.79
C SER A 141 -2.93 10.22 -5.90
N MET A 142 -3.79 9.28 -6.30
CA MET A 142 -3.91 7.96 -5.67
C MET A 142 -3.56 6.90 -6.72
N LEU A 143 -2.68 5.98 -6.37
CA LEU A 143 -2.24 4.92 -7.27
C LEU A 143 -2.34 3.57 -6.58
N THR A 144 -2.85 2.56 -7.28
CA THR A 144 -2.77 1.17 -6.83
C THR A 144 -1.95 0.33 -7.81
N VAL A 145 -1.28 -0.70 -7.28
CA VAL A 145 -0.48 -1.64 -8.08
C VAL A 145 -1.36 -2.81 -8.50
N SER A 146 -1.62 -2.91 -9.80
CA SER A 146 -2.33 -4.04 -10.42
C SER A 146 -1.34 -5.02 -11.06
N TYR A 147 -1.87 -6.07 -11.68
CA TYR A 147 -1.10 -7.11 -12.32
C TYR A 147 -1.86 -7.70 -13.53
N LEU A 148 -1.14 -8.28 -14.48
CA LEU A 148 -1.72 -8.89 -15.68
C LEU A 148 -2.83 -9.93 -15.37
N GLY A 149 -2.80 -10.54 -14.20
CA GLY A 149 -3.84 -11.44 -13.72
C GLY A 149 -5.22 -10.80 -13.53
N ALA A 150 -5.33 -9.47 -13.58
CA ALA A 150 -6.61 -8.75 -13.62
C ALA A 150 -7.30 -8.85 -15.00
N GLU A 151 -6.52 -9.03 -16.06
CA GLU A 151 -7.01 -9.08 -17.45
C GLU A 151 -6.98 -10.48 -18.04
N LYS A 152 -6.09 -11.34 -17.55
CA LYS A 152 -5.86 -12.69 -18.08
C LYS A 152 -5.80 -13.71 -16.97
N VAL A 153 -6.31 -14.91 -17.25
CA VAL A 153 -6.16 -16.06 -16.34
C VAL A 153 -4.71 -16.48 -16.26
N LEU A 154 -4.12 -16.40 -15.08
CA LEU A 154 -2.78 -16.88 -14.80
C LEU A 154 -2.83 -18.05 -13.82
N PRO A 155 -2.10 -19.16 -14.11
CA PRO A 155 -2.02 -20.30 -13.20
C PRO A 155 -1.59 -19.87 -11.78
N ASN A 156 -2.25 -20.40 -10.77
CA ASN A 156 -1.95 -20.12 -9.36
C ASN A 156 -2.11 -18.64 -8.93
N TYR A 157 -2.83 -17.83 -9.71
CA TYR A 157 -3.16 -16.47 -9.29
C TYR A 157 -4.61 -16.34 -8.80
N ASN A 158 -5.50 -17.14 -9.31
CA ASN A 158 -6.86 -17.44 -8.84
C ASN A 158 -7.61 -16.22 -8.25
N THR A 159 -7.96 -16.27 -6.97
CA THR A 159 -8.68 -15.20 -6.27
C THR A 159 -7.95 -13.84 -6.34
N MET A 160 -6.62 -13.84 -6.38
CA MET A 160 -5.87 -12.59 -6.56
C MET A 160 -6.07 -11.95 -7.94
N GLY A 161 -6.34 -12.73 -8.97
CA GLY A 161 -6.72 -12.20 -10.29
C GLY A 161 -7.99 -11.38 -10.22
N VAL A 162 -8.99 -11.88 -9.48
CA VAL A 162 -10.25 -11.16 -9.24
C VAL A 162 -10.04 -9.90 -8.39
N ALA A 163 -9.11 -9.96 -7.42
CA ALA A 163 -8.80 -8.83 -6.54
C ALA A 163 -7.95 -7.73 -7.21
N LYS A 164 -7.31 -8.04 -8.34
CA LYS A 164 -6.48 -7.09 -9.10
C LYS A 164 -7.22 -6.44 -10.25
#